data_95271f26018321751475bca2e0b43394
#
_entry.id   95271f26018321751475bca2e0b43394
#
_cell.length_a   1.000
_cell.length_b   1.000
_cell.length_c   1.000
_cell.angle_alpha   90.00
_cell.angle_beta   90.00
_cell.angle_gamma   90.00
#
_symmetry.space_group_name_H-M   'P 1'
#
loop_
_entity.id
_entity.type
_entity.pdbx_description
1 polymer ?
#
loop_
_entity_poly.entity_id
_entity_poly.type
_entity_poly.pdbx_seq_one_letter_code
_entity_poly.pdbx_strand_id
1 'polypeptide(L)'
;MISRGQIYFVNLSPVHGREQAGRRPVLVVSADAINRQPLVVTVVVGTDAKNVPRSYPTNIRVTARESGLPMDTAFLCFQIRSLDPARFFDPKTHRPNLAGTLPPARMGEVEAALRLVLTL
;
A
#
# COMPACT_ATOMS: atom_id res chain seq x y z
N MET A 1 14.34 -2.41 -7.11
CA MET A 1 14.23 -2.88 -5.71
C MET A 1 12.97 -2.29 -5.08
N ILE A 2 12.25 -3.09 -4.33
CA ILE A 2 11.07 -2.64 -3.60
C ILE A 2 11.52 -1.75 -2.45
N SER A 3 10.99 -0.54 -2.36
CA SER A 3 11.40 0.45 -1.37
C SER A 3 10.22 1.02 -0.61
N ARG A 4 10.46 1.36 0.65
CA ARG A 4 9.46 1.99 1.52
C ARG A 4 8.95 3.27 0.89
N GLY A 5 7.63 3.46 0.88
CA GLY A 5 6.98 4.62 0.27
C GLY A 5 6.56 4.41 -1.18
N GLN A 6 7.01 3.36 -1.82
CA GLN A 6 6.56 3.02 -3.17
C GLN A 6 5.17 2.40 -3.14
N ILE A 7 4.42 2.63 -4.22
CA ILE A 7 3.06 2.10 -4.38
C ILE A 7 3.07 1.16 -5.58
N TYR A 8 2.57 -0.05 -5.37
CA TYR A 8 2.47 -1.07 -6.42
C TYR A 8 1.02 -1.50 -6.58
N PHE A 9 0.64 -1.87 -7.80
CA PHE A 9 -0.61 -2.61 -8.00
C PHE A 9 -0.33 -4.10 -7.84
N VAL A 10 -1.08 -4.75 -6.94
CA VAL A 10 -0.94 -6.19 -6.73
C VAL A 10 -2.32 -6.84 -6.70
N ASN A 11 -2.38 -8.12 -7.08
CA ASN A 11 -3.59 -8.90 -6.94
C ASN A 11 -3.60 -9.54 -5.55
N LEU A 12 -4.60 -9.19 -4.76
CA LEU A 12 -4.75 -9.63 -3.38
C LEU A 12 -5.64 -10.87 -3.22
N SER A 13 -6.26 -11.33 -4.30
CA SER A 13 -7.12 -12.51 -4.26
C SER A 13 -6.30 -13.80 -4.04
N PRO A 14 -6.83 -14.82 -3.34
CA PRO A 14 -8.12 -14.82 -2.65
C PRO A 14 -8.09 -14.11 -1.30
N VAL A 15 -9.24 -13.59 -0.90
CA VAL A 15 -9.43 -12.93 0.40
C VAL A 15 -10.73 -13.39 1.05
N HIS A 16 -10.93 -13.02 2.32
CA HIS A 16 -12.12 -13.38 3.09
C HIS A 16 -12.80 -12.13 3.66
N GLY A 17 -14.13 -12.14 3.63
CA GLY A 17 -14.95 -11.13 4.27
C GLY A 17 -14.64 -9.71 3.79
N ARG A 18 -14.29 -8.84 4.72
CA ARG A 18 -14.06 -7.40 4.45
C ARG A 18 -12.65 -7.07 3.98
N GLU A 19 -11.80 -8.06 3.76
CA GLU A 19 -10.50 -7.83 3.17
C GLU A 19 -10.64 -7.29 1.76
N GLN A 20 -9.77 -6.34 1.39
CA GLN A 20 -9.75 -5.82 0.02
C GLN A 20 -9.31 -6.93 -0.94
N ALA A 21 -10.09 -7.12 -2.00
CA ALA A 21 -9.87 -8.17 -2.99
C ALA A 21 -9.46 -7.60 -4.34
N GLY A 22 -8.93 -8.45 -5.21
CA GLY A 22 -8.59 -8.11 -6.57
C GLY A 22 -7.32 -7.27 -6.67
N ARG A 23 -7.16 -6.59 -7.82
CA ARG A 23 -6.00 -5.74 -8.08
C ARG A 23 -6.18 -4.41 -7.36
N ARG A 24 -5.28 -4.14 -6.41
CA ARG A 24 -5.34 -2.94 -5.57
C ARG A 24 -3.99 -2.27 -5.46
N PRO A 25 -3.95 -0.95 -5.28
CA PRO A 25 -2.70 -0.29 -4.92
C PRO A 25 -2.34 -0.65 -3.50
N VAL A 26 -1.07 -0.94 -3.28
CA VAL A 26 -0.53 -1.19 -1.94
C VAL A 26 0.66 -0.29 -1.70
N LEU A 27 0.76 0.25 -0.51
CA LEU A 27 1.85 1.13 -0.10
C LEU A 27 2.83 0.32 0.74
N VAL A 28 4.09 0.30 0.33
CA VAL A 28 5.15 -0.38 1.07
C VAL A 28 5.48 0.43 2.33
N VAL A 29 5.27 -0.19 3.49
CA VAL A 29 5.52 0.45 4.79
C VAL A 29 6.68 -0.19 5.55
N SER A 30 7.11 -1.38 5.17
CA SER A 30 8.26 -2.04 5.81
C SER A 30 9.56 -1.29 5.51
N ALA A 31 10.50 -1.36 6.47
CA ALA A 31 11.81 -0.75 6.33
C ALA A 31 12.59 -1.34 5.15
N ASP A 32 13.41 -0.52 4.50
CA ASP A 32 14.19 -0.99 3.35
C ASP A 32 15.13 -2.13 3.70
N ALA A 33 15.64 -2.19 4.92
CA ALA A 33 16.43 -3.32 5.39
C ALA A 33 15.64 -4.64 5.35
N ILE A 34 14.34 -4.58 5.64
CA ILE A 34 13.43 -5.73 5.54
C ILE A 34 13.12 -6.02 4.08
N ASN A 35 12.86 -4.99 3.28
CA ASN A 35 12.50 -5.12 1.87
C ASN A 35 13.60 -5.77 1.02
N ARG A 36 14.84 -5.70 1.48
CA ARG A 36 15.98 -6.35 0.81
C ARG A 36 16.10 -7.84 1.14
N GLN A 37 15.35 -8.34 2.12
CA GLN A 37 15.35 -9.75 2.47
C GLN A 37 14.42 -10.51 1.50
N PRO A 38 14.74 -11.74 1.10
CA PRO A 38 13.90 -12.50 0.16
C PRO A 38 12.73 -13.19 0.86
N LEU A 39 12.11 -12.55 1.84
CA LEU A 39 11.01 -13.13 2.62
C LEU A 39 9.69 -12.48 2.25
N VAL A 40 9.31 -11.43 2.94
CA VAL A 40 8.05 -10.74 2.71
C VAL A 40 8.24 -9.23 2.77
N VAL A 41 7.31 -8.52 2.15
CA VAL A 41 7.22 -7.06 2.19
C VAL A 41 5.91 -6.71 2.86
N THR A 42 5.94 -5.81 3.83
CA THR A 42 4.73 -5.39 4.54
C THR A 42 4.15 -4.15 3.91
N VAL A 43 2.86 -4.19 3.64
CA VAL A 43 2.13 -3.13 2.96
C VAL A 43 0.85 -2.77 3.69
N VAL A 44 0.30 -1.58 3.39
CA VAL A 44 -1.09 -1.25 3.67
C VAL A 44 -1.84 -1.17 2.35
N VAL A 45 -3.10 -1.58 2.36
CA VAL A 45 -3.90 -1.69 1.15
C VAL A 45 -4.63 -0.39 0.88
N GLY A 46 -4.65 0.02 -0.39
CA GLY A 46 -5.39 1.18 -0.85
C GLY A 46 -6.66 0.80 -1.61
N THR A 47 -7.56 1.75 -1.69
CA THR A 47 -8.77 1.67 -2.49
C THR A 47 -9.04 3.04 -3.12
N ASP A 48 -9.87 3.08 -4.17
CA ASP A 48 -10.31 4.35 -4.73
C ASP A 48 -10.95 5.19 -3.62
N ALA A 49 -10.55 6.46 -3.51
CA ALA A 49 -11.00 7.35 -2.43
C ALA A 49 -12.53 7.53 -2.41
N LYS A 50 -13.19 7.37 -3.55
CA LYS A 50 -14.66 7.45 -3.62
C LYS A 50 -15.36 6.36 -2.81
N ASN A 51 -14.66 5.24 -2.54
CA ASN A 51 -15.20 4.15 -1.74
C ASN A 51 -15.13 4.43 -0.24
N VAL A 52 -14.45 5.50 0.15
CA VAL A 52 -14.27 5.90 1.56
C VAL A 52 -14.67 7.37 1.69
N PRO A 53 -15.98 7.67 1.73
CA PRO A 53 -16.46 9.06 1.71
C PRO A 53 -16.17 9.84 2.98
N ARG A 54 -15.87 9.15 4.08
CA ARG A 54 -15.58 9.80 5.37
C ARG A 54 -14.09 9.77 5.67
N SER A 55 -13.63 10.76 6.41
CA SER A 55 -12.25 10.80 6.89
C SER A 55 -12.14 10.06 8.22
N TYR A 56 -11.12 9.20 8.32
CA TYR A 56 -10.81 8.46 9.54
C TYR A 56 -9.32 8.60 9.84
N PRO A 57 -8.91 8.66 11.11
CA PRO A 57 -7.49 8.80 11.45
C PRO A 57 -6.64 7.58 11.04
N THR A 58 -7.27 6.46 10.71
CA THR A 58 -6.60 5.25 10.22
C THR A 58 -6.50 5.20 8.70
N ASN A 59 -7.07 6.17 7.98
CA ASN A 59 -7.04 6.22 6.52
C ASN A 59 -6.27 7.45 6.05
N ILE A 60 -5.41 7.25 5.07
CA ILE A 60 -4.64 8.35 4.48
C ILE A 60 -5.10 8.54 3.04
N ARG A 61 -5.69 9.70 2.76
CA ARG A 61 -6.12 10.05 1.39
C ARG A 61 -4.99 10.78 0.68
N VAL A 62 -4.69 10.32 -0.53
CA VAL A 62 -3.71 10.95 -1.40
C VAL A 62 -4.34 11.23 -2.75
N THR A 63 -3.96 12.36 -3.34
CA THR A 63 -4.47 12.71 -4.67
C THR A 63 -3.71 11.93 -5.74
N ALA A 64 -4.35 11.75 -6.89
CA ALA A 64 -3.70 11.18 -8.07
C ALA A 64 -2.45 11.97 -8.43
N ARG A 65 -2.52 13.30 -8.31
CA ARG A 65 -1.42 14.20 -8.66
C ARG A 65 -0.20 13.98 -7.76
N GLU A 66 -0.38 13.86 -6.44
CA GLU A 66 0.75 13.73 -5.54
C GLU A 66 1.35 12.32 -5.53
N SER A 67 0.56 11.30 -5.82
CA SER A 67 1.00 9.90 -5.77
C SER A 67 1.49 9.35 -7.10
N GLY A 68 0.99 9.91 -8.21
CA GLY A 68 1.21 9.35 -9.54
C GLY A 68 0.22 8.25 -9.89
N LEU A 69 -0.74 7.94 -9.01
CA LEU A 69 -1.78 6.94 -9.28
C LEU A 69 -2.84 7.50 -10.24
N PRO A 70 -3.58 6.62 -10.93
CA PRO A 70 -4.62 7.06 -11.87
C PRO A 70 -5.87 7.65 -11.20
N MET A 71 -6.01 7.52 -9.87
CA MET A 71 -7.15 8.06 -9.13
C MET A 71 -6.72 8.48 -7.73
N ASP A 72 -7.52 9.36 -7.11
CA ASP A 72 -7.37 9.65 -5.70
C ASP A 72 -7.59 8.36 -4.89
N THR A 73 -6.73 8.10 -3.94
CA THR A 73 -6.67 6.82 -3.24
C THR A 73 -6.72 7.03 -1.74
N ALA A 74 -7.42 6.14 -1.05
CA ALA A 74 -7.39 6.05 0.40
C ALA A 74 -6.60 4.80 0.80
N PHE A 75 -5.51 4.99 1.54
CA PHE A 75 -4.76 3.87 2.10
C PHE A 75 -5.35 3.52 3.47
N LEU A 76 -5.77 2.25 3.58
CA LEU A 76 -6.45 1.71 4.75
C LEU A 76 -5.41 1.12 5.69
N CYS A 77 -4.89 1.93 6.61
CA CYS A 77 -3.76 1.53 7.45
C CYS A 77 -4.10 0.42 8.44
N PHE A 78 -5.39 0.07 8.58
CA PHE A 78 -5.81 -1.10 9.34
C PHE A 78 -5.81 -2.40 8.51
N GLN A 79 -5.60 -2.31 7.20
CA GLN A 79 -5.45 -3.47 6.32
C GLN A 79 -3.98 -3.67 5.99
N ILE A 80 -3.27 -4.20 6.97
CA ILE A 80 -1.83 -4.47 6.86
C ILE A 80 -1.66 -5.90 6.37
N ARG A 81 -0.80 -6.08 5.36
CA ARG A 81 -0.51 -7.40 4.81
C ARG A 81 0.98 -7.57 4.60
N SER A 82 1.44 -8.81 4.80
CA SER A 82 2.77 -9.22 4.40
C SER A 82 2.64 -10.05 3.14
N LEU A 83 3.32 -9.62 2.08
CA LEU A 83 3.19 -10.22 0.75
C LEU A 83 4.55 -10.74 0.27
N ASP A 84 4.51 -11.86 -0.47
CA ASP A 84 5.70 -12.36 -1.14
C ASP A 84 6.15 -11.33 -2.20
N PRO A 85 7.45 -11.03 -2.29
CA PRO A 85 7.95 -10.06 -3.27
C PRO A 85 7.56 -10.36 -4.71
N ALA A 86 7.31 -11.61 -5.07
CA ALA A 86 6.90 -11.99 -6.41
C ALA A 86 5.58 -11.34 -6.83
N ARG A 87 4.72 -10.99 -5.88
CA ARG A 87 3.44 -10.33 -6.17
C ARG A 87 3.60 -8.91 -6.74
N PHE A 88 4.78 -8.32 -6.59
CA PHE A 88 5.07 -6.96 -7.04
C PHE A 88 5.55 -6.91 -8.49
N PHE A 89 5.67 -8.06 -9.13
CA PHE A 89 6.16 -8.17 -10.51
C PHE A 89 5.13 -8.84 -11.39
N ASP A 90 5.09 -8.42 -12.67
CA ASP A 90 4.25 -9.07 -13.67
C ASP A 90 4.78 -10.49 -13.91
N PRO A 91 3.93 -11.53 -13.84
CA PRO A 91 4.39 -12.92 -13.99
C PRO A 91 4.90 -13.25 -15.40
N LYS A 92 4.50 -12.49 -16.41
CA LYS A 92 4.90 -12.73 -17.80
C LYS A 92 6.14 -11.94 -18.19
N THR A 93 6.17 -10.64 -17.84
CA THR A 93 7.25 -9.74 -18.27
C THR A 93 8.35 -9.60 -17.22
N HIS A 94 8.10 -10.02 -15.99
CA HIS A 94 8.98 -9.83 -14.82
C HIS A 94 9.27 -8.37 -14.50
N ARG A 95 8.47 -7.44 -15.02
CA ARG A 95 8.59 -6.02 -14.72
C ARG A 95 7.85 -5.70 -13.43
N PRO A 96 8.36 -4.75 -12.62
CA PRO A 96 7.66 -4.33 -11.41
C PRO A 96 6.37 -3.61 -11.76
N ASN A 97 5.32 -3.89 -10.99
CA ASN A 97 4.03 -3.21 -11.11
C ASN A 97 4.03 -1.89 -10.31
N LEU A 98 5.12 -1.15 -10.41
CA LEU A 98 5.27 0.14 -9.73
C LEU A 98 4.29 1.14 -10.31
N ALA A 99 3.45 1.73 -9.45
CA ALA A 99 2.38 2.64 -9.86
C ALA A 99 2.65 4.08 -9.43
N GLY A 100 3.40 4.27 -8.35
CA GLY A 100 3.66 5.61 -7.85
C GLY A 100 4.50 5.59 -6.58
N THR A 101 4.60 6.76 -5.97
CA THR A 101 5.39 6.95 -4.75
C THR A 101 4.65 7.93 -3.85
N LEU A 102 4.63 7.65 -2.56
CA LEU A 102 4.05 8.58 -1.60
C LEU A 102 5.12 9.63 -1.23
N PRO A 103 4.79 10.93 -1.26
CA PRO A 103 5.73 11.94 -0.81
C PRO A 103 6.19 11.69 0.64
N PRO A 104 7.48 11.93 0.96
CA PRO A 104 8.00 11.65 2.31
C PRO A 104 7.22 12.32 3.44
N ALA A 105 6.71 13.53 3.22
CA ALA A 105 5.91 14.24 4.23
C ALA A 105 4.62 13.47 4.57
N ARG A 106 4.07 12.72 3.62
CA ARG A 106 2.85 11.94 3.84
C ARG A 106 3.13 10.63 4.59
N MET A 107 4.35 10.12 4.52
CA MET A 107 4.72 8.91 5.25
C MET A 107 4.61 9.10 6.77
N GLY A 108 4.83 10.30 7.29
CA GLY A 108 4.62 10.61 8.69
C GLY A 108 3.17 10.41 9.14
N GLU A 109 2.22 10.74 8.26
CA GLU A 109 0.79 10.51 8.53
C GLU A 109 0.46 9.02 8.54
N VAL A 110 1.07 8.25 7.64
CA VAL A 110 0.92 6.79 7.61
C VAL A 110 1.46 6.18 8.90
N GLU A 111 2.62 6.64 9.35
CA GLU A 111 3.23 6.19 10.61
C GLU A 111 2.32 6.46 11.79
N ALA A 112 1.73 7.66 11.87
CA ALA A 112 0.79 8.00 12.92
C ALA A 112 -0.45 7.09 12.90
N ALA A 113 -0.99 6.81 11.72
CA ALA A 113 -2.11 5.90 11.56
C ALA A 113 -1.76 4.48 12.00
N LEU A 114 -0.56 3.99 11.64
CA LEU A 114 -0.10 2.67 12.06
C LEU A 114 0.09 2.58 13.57
N ARG A 115 0.57 3.64 14.21
CA ARG A 115 0.67 3.68 15.67
C ARG A 115 -0.70 3.54 16.33
N LEU A 116 -1.72 4.18 15.76
CA LEU A 116 -3.10 4.03 16.24
C LEU A 116 -3.58 2.59 16.10
N VAL A 117 -3.40 2.01 14.92
CA VAL A 117 -3.87 0.65 14.61
C VAL A 117 -3.18 -0.39 15.49
N LEU A 118 -1.89 -0.23 15.72
CA LEU A 118 -1.06 -1.23 16.40
C LEU A 118 -0.75 -0.89 17.85
N THR A 119 -1.21 0.26 18.34
CA THR A 119 -0.96 0.73 19.70
C THR A 119 0.54 0.82 20.01
N LEU A 120 1.26 1.45 19.11
CA LEU A 120 2.72 1.65 19.25
C LEU A 120 3.07 2.98 19.87
#